data_89025cd318a81bc66e2413df00a9584c
#
_entry.id   89025cd318a81bc66e2413df00a9584c
#
_cell.length_a   1.000
_cell.length_b   1.000
_cell.length_c   1.000
_cell.angle_alpha   90.00
_cell.angle_beta   90.00
_cell.angle_gamma   90.00
#
_symmetry.space_group_name_H-M   'P 1'
#
loop_
_entity.id
_entity.type
_entity.pdbx_description
1 polymer ?
#
loop_
_entity_poly.entity_id
_entity_poly.type
_entity_poly.pdbx_seq_one_letter_code
_entity_poly.pdbx_strand_id
1 'polypeptide(L)'
;MEFYSAKGSSDNEGQGFTAIPSFHSTTLGSPGNQGFLIWRQTIELLFDATALETHDFSASMTVYHFNRFLFCSGRLDGARYCRDRARLKWCYLDHYLLHLPLHRGLVCGDGLRVRRLDVVVLDLSQPADFSMAQGEGVSLLIPRTALSPLLYDTDQLHGLVLRRESASGALLAQLLSSLAFVVPKLSLDEAFRLTLPILGMVAACLAQVAARTAAAPRSGPAHLGRRVRLYIEQNLQRDDLTPGALAKELGVSRSQLYREFEKFSGVRHYVQQRRLRRCLFALGDPGNAARRISDLAYDHGFADEAHFSRLFRKAFGLSPRAAKTAMQRGDLPGFSHLVPHAGDVPGLAKWVRELISS
;
A
#
# COMPACT_ATOMS: atom_id res chain seq x y z
N MET A 1 6.49 -26.92 -7.19
CA MET A 1 6.38 -25.46 -7.24
C MET A 1 7.47 -24.98 -8.19
N GLU A 2 7.17 -24.91 -9.46
CA GLU A 2 8.17 -24.48 -10.47
C GLU A 2 8.12 -22.96 -10.59
N PHE A 3 9.22 -22.33 -10.24
CA PHE A 3 9.43 -20.91 -10.40
C PHE A 3 9.94 -20.64 -11.81
N TYR A 4 9.07 -20.16 -12.68
CA TYR A 4 9.49 -19.62 -13.96
C TYR A 4 10.10 -18.21 -13.72
N SER A 5 11.41 -18.16 -13.53
CA SER A 5 12.18 -17.02 -13.97
C SER A 5 12.03 -16.94 -15.47
N ALA A 6 11.44 -15.89 -16.01
CA ALA A 6 11.42 -15.66 -17.44
C ALA A 6 12.87 -15.50 -17.93
N LYS A 7 13.49 -16.62 -18.32
CA LYS A 7 14.64 -16.60 -19.22
C LYS A 7 14.12 -16.10 -20.56
N GLY A 8 14.51 -14.88 -20.90
CA GLY A 8 14.32 -14.34 -22.23
C GLY A 8 14.86 -15.33 -23.25
N SER A 9 14.03 -15.72 -24.19
CA SER A 9 14.49 -16.36 -25.43
C SER A 9 15.48 -15.39 -26.09
N SER A 10 16.73 -15.83 -26.15
CA SER A 10 17.79 -15.22 -26.95
C SER A 10 17.42 -15.34 -28.43
N ASP A 11 17.04 -14.21 -29.03
CA ASP A 11 17.29 -13.91 -30.44
C ASP A 11 16.86 -12.46 -30.70
N ASN A 12 17.67 -11.52 -30.24
CA ASN A 12 17.85 -10.20 -30.85
C ASN A 12 19.07 -9.51 -30.20
N GLU A 13 20.24 -9.68 -30.79
CA GLU A 13 21.43 -8.89 -30.50
C GLU A 13 21.21 -7.46 -31.00
N GLY A 14 20.94 -6.51 -30.06
CA GLY A 14 20.87 -5.11 -30.37
C GLY A 14 20.11 -4.28 -29.34
N GLN A 15 20.81 -3.83 -28.28
CA GLN A 15 20.35 -3.04 -27.14
C GLN A 15 19.64 -3.89 -26.09
N GLY A 16 20.29 -4.09 -24.91
CA GLY A 16 19.81 -4.98 -23.85
C GLY A 16 18.42 -4.61 -23.33
N PHE A 17 17.41 -5.34 -23.79
CA PHE A 17 16.05 -5.24 -23.27
C PHE A 17 16.01 -5.77 -21.84
N THR A 18 15.91 -4.88 -20.86
CA THR A 18 15.67 -5.24 -19.46
C THR A 18 14.17 -5.08 -19.20
N ALA A 19 13.48 -6.17 -18.97
CA ALA A 19 12.04 -6.15 -18.66
C ALA A 19 11.76 -5.46 -17.30
N ILE A 20 10.58 -4.89 -17.17
CA ILE A 20 10.10 -4.36 -15.90
C ILE A 20 10.11 -5.46 -14.83
N PRO A 21 10.58 -5.19 -13.59
CA PRO A 21 10.54 -6.17 -12.51
C PRO A 21 9.12 -6.69 -12.28
N SER A 22 8.95 -8.01 -12.33
CA SER A 22 7.66 -8.65 -12.13
C SER A 22 7.79 -9.95 -11.35
N PHE A 23 6.75 -10.32 -10.62
CA PHE A 23 6.60 -11.67 -10.09
C PHE A 23 5.19 -12.19 -10.36
N HIS A 24 5.09 -13.50 -10.51
CA HIS A 24 3.84 -14.21 -10.72
C HIS A 24 3.56 -15.14 -9.56
N SER A 25 2.34 -15.05 -9.02
CA SER A 25 1.81 -15.96 -8.00
C SER A 25 0.61 -16.70 -8.57
N THR A 26 0.62 -18.03 -8.48
CA THR A 26 -0.50 -18.85 -8.91
C THR A 26 -0.78 -19.97 -7.93
N THR A 27 -2.05 -20.28 -7.77
CA THR A 27 -2.52 -21.43 -6.98
C THR A 27 -3.07 -22.55 -7.87
N LEU A 28 -2.95 -22.39 -9.19
CA LEU A 28 -3.37 -23.40 -10.15
C LEU A 28 -2.65 -24.71 -9.91
N GLY A 29 -3.39 -25.83 -9.85
CA GLY A 29 -2.84 -27.16 -9.59
C GLY A 29 -2.57 -27.46 -8.12
N SER A 30 -2.88 -26.57 -7.18
CA SER A 30 -2.80 -26.85 -5.75
C SER A 30 -4.02 -27.67 -5.30
N PRO A 31 -3.83 -28.83 -4.62
CA PRO A 31 -4.95 -29.69 -4.27
C PRO A 31 -5.76 -29.10 -3.08
N GLY A 32 -7.07 -29.24 -3.14
CA GLY A 32 -8.01 -28.90 -2.06
C GLY A 32 -7.84 -27.46 -1.53
N ASN A 33 -7.82 -27.27 -0.25
CA ASN A 33 -7.70 -25.95 0.39
C ASN A 33 -6.32 -25.31 0.30
N GLN A 34 -5.30 -25.96 -0.23
CA GLN A 34 -3.95 -25.41 -0.32
C GLN A 34 -3.90 -24.16 -1.20
N GLY A 35 -4.64 -24.14 -2.31
CA GLY A 35 -4.74 -22.97 -3.19
C GLY A 35 -5.20 -21.72 -2.44
N PHE A 36 -6.24 -21.85 -1.64
CA PHE A 36 -6.74 -20.73 -0.85
C PHE A 36 -5.76 -20.28 0.24
N LEU A 37 -5.08 -21.20 0.90
CA LEU A 37 -4.07 -20.86 1.92
C LEU A 37 -2.89 -20.09 1.30
N ILE A 38 -2.39 -20.51 0.14
CA ILE A 38 -1.34 -19.81 -0.61
C ILE A 38 -1.81 -18.39 -0.97
N TRP A 39 -3.04 -18.27 -1.50
CA TRP A 39 -3.61 -16.97 -1.84
C TRP A 39 -3.72 -16.06 -0.62
N ARG A 40 -4.27 -16.57 0.47
CA ARG A 40 -4.42 -15.84 1.73
C ARG A 40 -3.06 -15.32 2.25
N GLN A 41 -2.00 -16.14 2.20
CA GLN A 41 -0.64 -15.74 2.54
C GLN A 41 -0.09 -14.67 1.59
N THR A 42 -0.34 -14.81 0.28
CA THR A 42 0.14 -13.84 -0.72
C THR A 42 -0.39 -12.43 -0.44
N ILE A 43 -1.66 -12.31 -0.02
CA ILE A 43 -2.31 -11.01 0.19
C ILE A 43 -2.41 -10.59 1.67
N GLU A 44 -1.86 -11.37 2.59
CA GLU A 44 -2.05 -11.16 4.04
C GLU A 44 -1.70 -9.75 4.53
N LEU A 45 -0.74 -9.08 3.86
CA LEU A 45 -0.38 -7.70 4.17
C LEU A 45 -1.52 -6.72 3.86
N LEU A 46 -2.31 -7.01 2.84
CA LEU A 46 -3.41 -6.15 2.39
C LEU A 46 -4.71 -6.48 3.12
N PHE A 47 -5.13 -7.74 3.06
CA PHE A 47 -6.43 -8.21 3.55
C PHE A 47 -6.33 -9.59 4.20
N ASP A 48 -7.25 -9.88 5.10
CA ASP A 48 -7.66 -11.24 5.39
C ASP A 48 -8.70 -11.68 4.35
N ALA A 49 -8.67 -12.96 3.95
CA ALA A 49 -9.58 -13.46 2.94
C ALA A 49 -10.37 -14.68 3.46
N THR A 50 -11.61 -14.80 3.00
CA THR A 50 -12.47 -15.96 3.21
C THR A 50 -13.06 -16.36 1.85
N ALA A 51 -12.87 -17.61 1.44
CA ALA A 51 -13.44 -18.13 0.18
C ALA A 51 -14.96 -18.08 0.24
N LEU A 52 -15.62 -17.69 -0.86
CA LEU A 52 -17.09 -17.70 -0.95
C LEU A 52 -17.63 -19.09 -1.27
N GLU A 53 -16.82 -19.95 -1.88
CA GLU A 53 -17.16 -21.30 -2.27
C GLU A 53 -16.17 -22.29 -1.63
N THR A 54 -16.63 -23.52 -1.38
CA THR A 54 -15.88 -24.54 -0.62
C THR A 54 -15.10 -25.51 -1.51
N HIS A 55 -15.10 -25.30 -2.83
CA HIS A 55 -14.34 -26.10 -3.79
C HIS A 55 -12.91 -25.57 -3.99
N ASP A 56 -12.14 -26.22 -4.84
CA ASP A 56 -10.74 -25.85 -5.14
C ASP A 56 -10.63 -24.39 -5.56
N PHE A 57 -9.92 -23.62 -4.75
CA PHE A 57 -9.73 -22.18 -4.98
C PHE A 57 -8.57 -21.96 -5.97
N SER A 58 -8.83 -21.19 -6.99
CA SER A 58 -7.86 -20.83 -8.01
C SER A 58 -7.63 -19.33 -8.05
N ALA A 59 -6.37 -18.93 -8.02
CA ALA A 59 -5.93 -17.56 -8.17
C ALA A 59 -4.65 -17.52 -9.00
N SER A 60 -4.55 -16.49 -9.84
CA SER A 60 -3.35 -16.20 -10.63
C SER A 60 -3.18 -14.69 -10.69
N MET A 61 -2.05 -14.17 -10.24
CA MET A 61 -1.76 -12.74 -10.18
C MET A 61 -0.33 -12.46 -10.60
N THR A 62 -0.15 -11.48 -11.48
CA THR A 62 1.16 -10.92 -11.82
C THR A 62 1.24 -9.51 -11.27
N VAL A 63 2.34 -9.21 -10.59
CA VAL A 63 2.65 -7.89 -10.03
C VAL A 63 3.87 -7.32 -10.73
N TYR A 64 3.79 -6.05 -11.11
CA TYR A 64 4.85 -5.29 -11.78
C TYR A 64 5.24 -4.08 -10.94
N HIS A 65 6.54 -3.82 -10.81
CA HIS A 65 7.08 -2.77 -9.96
C HIS A 65 7.50 -1.54 -10.78
N PHE A 66 6.71 -0.45 -10.68
CA PHE A 66 6.97 0.83 -11.33
C PHE A 66 7.79 1.83 -10.48
N ASN A 67 8.61 1.33 -9.57
CA ASN A 67 9.38 2.14 -8.62
C ASN A 67 8.51 2.94 -7.60
N ARG A 68 7.47 3.66 -8.05
CA ARG A 68 6.60 4.49 -7.20
C ARG A 68 5.22 3.90 -6.95
N PHE A 69 4.85 2.82 -7.61
CA PHE A 69 3.60 2.09 -7.41
C PHE A 69 3.73 0.64 -7.93
N LEU A 70 2.84 -0.23 -7.51
CA LEU A 70 2.69 -1.55 -8.09
C LEU A 70 1.47 -1.59 -8.99
N PHE A 71 1.62 -2.25 -10.13
CA PHE A 71 0.52 -2.64 -10.99
C PHE A 71 0.30 -4.15 -10.86
N CYS A 72 -0.93 -4.55 -10.56
CA CYS A 72 -1.31 -5.96 -10.39
C CYS A 72 -2.39 -6.31 -11.41
N SER A 73 -2.25 -7.44 -12.07
CA SER A 73 -3.28 -8.02 -12.92
C SER A 73 -3.47 -9.49 -12.58
N GLY A 74 -4.70 -9.98 -12.56
CA GLY A 74 -4.94 -11.36 -12.22
C GLY A 74 -6.37 -11.82 -12.37
N ARG A 75 -6.55 -13.13 -12.24
CA ARG A 75 -7.83 -13.82 -12.17
C ARG A 75 -7.94 -14.53 -10.83
N LEU A 76 -9.07 -14.36 -10.16
CA LEU A 76 -9.30 -14.87 -8.82
C LEU A 76 -10.67 -15.54 -8.75
N ASP A 77 -10.77 -16.60 -7.97
CA ASP A 77 -12.06 -17.13 -7.56
C ASP A 77 -12.72 -16.25 -6.51
N GLY A 78 -14.01 -16.48 -6.26
CA GLY A 78 -14.81 -15.65 -5.38
C GLY A 78 -14.31 -15.70 -3.93
N ALA A 79 -14.08 -14.51 -3.36
CA ALA A 79 -13.67 -14.37 -1.98
C ALA A 79 -14.19 -13.07 -1.34
N ARG A 80 -14.36 -13.10 -0.03
CA ARG A 80 -14.55 -11.91 0.80
C ARG A 80 -13.21 -11.48 1.36
N TYR A 81 -12.95 -10.19 1.32
CA TYR A 81 -11.73 -9.55 1.77
C TYR A 81 -12.04 -8.60 2.92
N CYS A 82 -11.34 -8.75 4.03
CA CYS A 82 -11.53 -7.94 5.22
C CYS A 82 -10.20 -7.30 5.66
N ARG A 83 -10.26 -6.03 5.97
CA ARG A 83 -9.20 -5.27 6.62
C ARG A 83 -9.77 -4.58 7.85
N ASP A 84 -9.76 -5.27 8.97
CA ASP A 84 -10.36 -4.80 10.21
C ASP A 84 -9.44 -3.87 11.02
N ARG A 85 -9.96 -3.35 12.14
CA ARG A 85 -9.22 -2.49 13.06
C ARG A 85 -8.06 -3.21 13.74
N ALA A 86 -8.14 -4.53 13.93
CA ALA A 86 -7.06 -5.30 14.53
C ALA A 86 -5.87 -5.37 13.56
N ARG A 87 -6.13 -5.65 12.28
CA ARG A 87 -5.12 -5.63 11.22
C ARG A 87 -4.47 -4.27 11.06
N LEU A 88 -5.23 -3.17 11.14
CA LEU A 88 -4.69 -1.81 11.05
C LEU A 88 -3.68 -1.48 12.15
N LYS A 89 -3.78 -2.09 13.34
CA LYS A 89 -2.85 -1.82 14.45
C LYS A 89 -1.44 -2.33 14.17
N TRP A 90 -1.31 -3.48 13.52
CA TRP A 90 -0.01 -4.15 13.32
C TRP A 90 0.41 -4.25 11.85
N CYS A 91 -0.51 -4.02 10.92
CA CYS A 91 -0.24 -4.00 9.48
C CYS A 91 -0.73 -2.67 8.88
N TYR A 92 -0.13 -1.57 9.32
CA TYR A 92 -0.50 -0.24 8.83
C TYR A 92 0.11 0.01 7.45
N LEU A 93 -0.74 0.14 6.45
CA LEU A 93 -0.35 0.55 5.11
C LEU A 93 -0.88 1.96 4.84
N ASP A 94 -0.01 2.84 4.42
CA ASP A 94 -0.36 4.19 4.00
C ASP A 94 -0.40 4.27 2.47
N HIS A 95 -1.28 3.44 1.89
CA HIS A 95 -1.42 3.26 0.46
C HIS A 95 -2.87 3.38 0.02
N TYR A 96 -3.05 3.73 -1.24
CA TYR A 96 -4.31 3.58 -1.95
C TYR A 96 -4.26 2.35 -2.83
N LEU A 97 -5.33 1.56 -2.79
CA LEU A 97 -5.60 0.50 -3.75
C LEU A 97 -6.71 0.98 -4.68
N LEU A 98 -6.38 1.20 -5.96
CA LEU A 98 -7.35 1.41 -7.02
C LEU A 98 -7.62 0.06 -7.66
N HIS A 99 -8.88 -0.37 -7.72
CA HIS A 99 -9.23 -1.66 -8.32
C HIS A 99 -10.28 -1.48 -9.42
N LEU A 100 -10.01 -2.10 -10.57
CA LEU A 100 -10.88 -2.16 -11.74
C LEU A 100 -11.28 -3.62 -11.99
N PRO A 101 -12.52 -4.03 -11.69
CA PRO A 101 -13.03 -5.34 -12.09
C PRO A 101 -13.29 -5.38 -13.60
N LEU A 102 -12.67 -6.33 -14.30
CA LEU A 102 -12.80 -6.46 -15.76
C LEU A 102 -14.00 -7.32 -16.18
N HIS A 103 -14.46 -8.24 -15.32
CA HIS A 103 -15.56 -9.16 -15.63
C HIS A 103 -16.77 -8.92 -14.74
N ARG A 104 -16.68 -9.29 -13.47
CA ARG A 104 -17.76 -9.12 -12.49
C ARG A 104 -17.37 -8.06 -11.47
N GLY A 105 -18.35 -7.32 -10.98
CA GLY A 105 -18.14 -6.30 -9.96
C GLY A 105 -17.89 -6.87 -8.57
N LEU A 106 -17.82 -5.98 -7.59
CA LEU A 106 -17.70 -6.31 -6.18
C LEU A 106 -18.79 -5.59 -5.36
N VAL A 107 -19.05 -6.10 -4.15
CA VAL A 107 -19.98 -5.51 -3.20
C VAL A 107 -19.24 -5.23 -1.90
N CYS A 108 -19.24 -3.98 -1.45
CA CYS A 108 -18.68 -3.59 -0.15
C CYS A 108 -19.64 -3.95 0.99
N GLY A 109 -19.11 -4.10 2.20
CA GLY A 109 -19.88 -4.49 3.38
C GLY A 109 -20.97 -3.48 3.78
N ASP A 110 -20.85 -2.21 3.37
CA ASP A 110 -21.85 -1.16 3.50
C ASP A 110 -22.95 -1.18 2.42
N GLY A 111 -22.91 -2.17 1.52
CA GLY A 111 -23.85 -2.32 0.40
C GLY A 111 -23.47 -1.56 -0.86
N LEU A 112 -22.37 -0.82 -0.88
CA LEU A 112 -21.88 -0.14 -2.08
C LEU A 112 -21.52 -1.17 -3.17
N ARG A 113 -22.12 -1.01 -4.34
CA ARG A 113 -21.86 -1.88 -5.50
C ARG A 113 -20.94 -1.21 -6.49
N VAL A 114 -19.85 -1.89 -6.81
CA VAL A 114 -18.90 -1.53 -7.87
C VAL A 114 -19.16 -2.46 -9.05
N ARG A 115 -19.58 -1.90 -10.18
CA ARG A 115 -19.90 -2.68 -11.38
C ARG A 115 -18.63 -2.97 -12.20
N ARG A 116 -18.76 -3.84 -13.16
CA ARG A 116 -17.72 -4.06 -14.19
C ARG A 116 -17.27 -2.71 -14.78
N LEU A 117 -15.97 -2.49 -14.85
CA LEU A 117 -15.31 -1.29 -15.39
C LEU A 117 -15.57 0.01 -14.58
N ASP A 118 -16.17 -0.07 -13.40
CA ASP A 118 -16.07 1.02 -12.44
C ASP A 118 -14.72 0.90 -11.70
N VAL A 119 -14.10 2.01 -11.33
CA VAL A 119 -12.88 2.00 -10.51
C VAL A 119 -13.22 2.33 -9.09
N VAL A 120 -12.92 1.44 -8.16
CA VAL A 120 -13.04 1.71 -6.71
C VAL A 120 -11.69 2.08 -6.12
N VAL A 121 -11.69 3.01 -5.19
CA VAL A 121 -10.51 3.45 -4.44
C VAL A 121 -10.66 3.04 -2.98
N LEU A 122 -9.70 2.28 -2.46
CA LEU A 122 -9.61 1.90 -1.06
C LEU A 122 -8.37 2.53 -0.44
N ASP A 123 -8.56 3.27 0.64
CA ASP A 123 -7.47 3.74 1.50
C ASP A 123 -7.12 2.62 2.49
N LEU A 124 -5.95 2.00 2.33
CA LEU A 124 -5.51 0.90 3.18
C LEU A 124 -5.11 1.33 4.59
N SER A 125 -5.15 2.62 4.91
CA SER A 125 -5.07 3.11 6.29
C SER A 125 -6.42 3.05 7.02
N GLN A 126 -7.49 2.64 6.34
CA GLN A 126 -8.85 2.54 6.87
C GLN A 126 -9.37 1.09 6.79
N PRO A 127 -10.38 0.74 7.62
CA PRO A 127 -11.05 -0.55 7.51
C PRO A 127 -11.71 -0.70 6.14
N ALA A 128 -11.69 -1.91 5.60
CA ALA A 128 -12.38 -2.25 4.36
C ALA A 128 -12.95 -3.67 4.46
N ASP A 129 -14.12 -3.86 3.89
CA ASP A 129 -14.80 -5.16 3.80
C ASP A 129 -15.54 -5.20 2.47
N PHE A 130 -15.23 -6.19 1.65
CA PHE A 130 -15.86 -6.36 0.34
C PHE A 130 -15.80 -7.81 -0.13
N SER A 131 -16.77 -8.20 -0.95
CA SER A 131 -16.83 -9.50 -1.61
C SER A 131 -16.71 -9.33 -3.11
N MET A 132 -15.86 -10.14 -3.73
CA MET A 132 -15.68 -10.23 -5.16
C MET A 132 -16.13 -11.62 -5.63
N ALA A 133 -16.92 -11.68 -6.69
CA ALA A 133 -17.17 -12.94 -7.40
C ALA A 133 -15.94 -13.31 -8.25
N GLN A 134 -15.88 -14.58 -8.69
CA GLN A 134 -14.84 -15.02 -9.63
C GLN A 134 -14.73 -14.09 -10.84
N GLY A 135 -13.51 -13.68 -11.16
CA GLY A 135 -13.27 -12.80 -12.30
C GLY A 135 -11.83 -12.32 -12.43
N GLU A 136 -11.61 -11.56 -13.47
CA GLU A 136 -10.36 -10.86 -13.74
C GLU A 136 -10.46 -9.40 -13.28
N GLY A 137 -9.34 -8.86 -12.85
CA GLY A 137 -9.23 -7.47 -12.45
C GLY A 137 -7.80 -6.97 -12.50
N VAL A 138 -7.69 -5.65 -12.47
CA VAL A 138 -6.41 -4.96 -12.36
C VAL A 138 -6.43 -3.99 -11.19
N SER A 139 -5.27 -3.80 -10.58
CA SER A 139 -5.14 -2.90 -9.43
C SER A 139 -3.87 -2.07 -9.52
N LEU A 140 -3.94 -0.84 -9.03
CA LEU A 140 -2.78 -0.03 -8.69
C LEU A 140 -2.67 0.07 -7.17
N LEU A 141 -1.52 -0.26 -6.63
CA LEU A 141 -1.18 -0.01 -5.24
C LEU A 141 -0.21 1.16 -5.19
N ILE A 142 -0.67 2.30 -4.68
CA ILE A 142 0.04 3.58 -4.72
C ILE A 142 0.28 4.08 -3.30
N PRO A 143 1.53 4.33 -2.87
CA PRO A 143 1.80 4.98 -1.59
C PRO A 143 1.12 6.36 -1.53
N ARG A 144 0.59 6.73 -0.38
CA ARG A 144 0.01 8.07 -0.19
C ARG A 144 1.01 9.17 -0.54
N THR A 145 2.29 8.97 -0.21
CA THR A 145 3.38 9.91 -0.51
C THR A 145 3.56 10.17 -2.00
N ALA A 146 3.29 9.19 -2.86
CA ALA A 146 3.38 9.35 -4.31
C ALA A 146 2.18 10.10 -4.91
N LEU A 147 1.00 10.00 -4.30
CA LEU A 147 -0.24 10.58 -4.82
C LEU A 147 -0.58 11.94 -4.18
N SER A 148 -0.28 12.13 -2.89
CA SER A 148 -0.65 13.35 -2.15
C SER A 148 -0.04 14.66 -2.68
N PRO A 149 1.15 14.70 -3.29
CA PRO A 149 1.65 15.92 -3.92
C PRO A 149 0.83 16.35 -5.15
N LEU A 150 0.13 15.40 -5.78
CA LEU A 150 -0.65 15.61 -7.00
C LEU A 150 -2.13 15.89 -6.72
N LEU A 151 -2.60 15.69 -5.48
CA LEU A 151 -4.00 15.82 -5.08
C LEU A 151 -4.17 16.76 -3.90
N TYR A 152 -5.08 17.70 -4.02
CA TYR A 152 -5.38 18.62 -2.92
C TYR A 152 -6.07 17.95 -1.73
N ASP A 153 -6.92 16.94 -1.96
CA ASP A 153 -7.63 16.17 -0.93
C ASP A 153 -7.61 14.67 -1.20
N THR A 154 -6.91 13.92 -0.35
CA THR A 154 -6.77 12.46 -0.46
C THR A 154 -7.58 11.67 0.57
N ASP A 155 -8.10 12.32 1.62
CA ASP A 155 -8.80 11.61 2.71
C ASP A 155 -10.22 11.16 2.33
N GLN A 156 -10.80 11.76 1.31
CA GLN A 156 -12.14 11.42 0.81
C GLN A 156 -12.11 10.34 -0.29
N LEU A 157 -10.94 9.77 -0.56
CA LEU A 157 -10.81 8.77 -1.62
C LEU A 157 -11.27 7.38 -1.19
N HIS A 158 -11.36 7.09 0.12
CA HIS A 158 -11.81 5.78 0.59
C HIS A 158 -13.27 5.52 0.24
N GLY A 159 -13.53 4.38 -0.41
CA GLY A 159 -14.89 4.04 -0.88
C GLY A 159 -15.35 4.81 -2.11
N LEU A 160 -14.51 5.70 -2.66
CA LEU A 160 -14.84 6.42 -3.89
C LEU A 160 -14.97 5.44 -5.06
N VAL A 161 -16.09 5.55 -5.78
CA VAL A 161 -16.31 4.79 -7.02
C VAL A 161 -16.41 5.74 -8.20
N LEU A 162 -15.43 5.65 -9.10
CA LEU A 162 -15.49 6.33 -10.38
C LEU A 162 -16.29 5.46 -11.35
N ARG A 163 -17.49 5.93 -11.66
CA ARG A 163 -18.39 5.21 -12.57
C ARG A 163 -17.88 5.30 -14.01
N ARG A 164 -17.90 4.19 -14.72
CA ARG A 164 -17.46 4.11 -16.13
C ARG A 164 -18.21 5.06 -17.06
N GLU A 165 -19.43 5.50 -16.70
CA GLU A 165 -20.23 6.46 -17.45
C GLU A 165 -19.75 7.91 -17.26
N SER A 166 -18.93 8.18 -16.25
CA SER A 166 -18.32 9.50 -16.06
C SER A 166 -17.04 9.61 -16.89
N ALA A 167 -16.71 10.83 -17.34
CA ALA A 167 -15.48 11.06 -18.12
C ALA A 167 -14.22 10.60 -17.37
N SER A 168 -14.09 10.94 -16.08
CA SER A 168 -12.95 10.54 -15.26
C SER A 168 -12.89 9.02 -15.04
N GLY A 169 -14.06 8.38 -14.83
CA GLY A 169 -14.14 6.93 -14.65
C GLY A 169 -13.81 6.19 -15.95
N ALA A 170 -14.33 6.65 -17.09
CA ALA A 170 -14.02 6.07 -18.39
C ALA A 170 -12.53 6.17 -18.74
N LEU A 171 -11.93 7.36 -18.53
CA LEU A 171 -10.50 7.58 -18.79
C LEU A 171 -9.63 6.69 -17.88
N LEU A 172 -9.94 6.62 -16.59
CA LEU A 172 -9.16 5.81 -15.66
C LEU A 172 -9.33 4.31 -15.94
N ALA A 173 -10.55 3.85 -16.22
CA ALA A 173 -10.79 2.46 -16.60
C ALA A 173 -10.05 2.08 -17.89
N GLN A 174 -10.04 2.97 -18.89
CA GLN A 174 -9.31 2.74 -20.14
C GLN A 174 -7.79 2.69 -19.90
N LEU A 175 -7.24 3.63 -19.10
CA LEU A 175 -5.83 3.62 -18.72
C LEU A 175 -5.43 2.30 -18.07
N LEU A 176 -6.17 1.85 -17.05
CA LEU A 176 -5.88 0.61 -16.33
C LEU A 176 -6.01 -0.63 -17.22
N SER A 177 -7.01 -0.66 -18.09
CA SER A 177 -7.19 -1.75 -19.07
C SER A 177 -6.05 -1.79 -20.10
N SER A 178 -5.61 -0.64 -20.60
CA SER A 178 -4.48 -0.53 -21.52
C SER A 178 -3.18 -0.96 -20.87
N LEU A 179 -2.95 -0.57 -19.61
CA LEU A 179 -1.78 -1.01 -18.84
C LEU A 179 -1.72 -2.53 -18.70
N ALA A 180 -2.85 -3.21 -18.48
CA ALA A 180 -2.89 -4.66 -18.38
C ALA A 180 -2.34 -5.37 -19.65
N PHE A 181 -2.54 -4.76 -20.81
CA PHE A 181 -2.05 -5.28 -22.09
C PHE A 181 -0.60 -4.90 -22.39
N VAL A 182 -0.19 -3.67 -22.00
CA VAL A 182 1.12 -3.11 -22.37
C VAL A 182 2.22 -3.48 -21.39
N VAL A 183 1.93 -3.48 -20.07
CA VAL A 183 2.92 -3.66 -19.01
C VAL A 183 3.77 -4.94 -19.14
N PRO A 184 3.24 -6.10 -19.56
CA PRO A 184 4.06 -7.30 -19.77
C PRO A 184 5.15 -7.16 -20.83
N LYS A 185 5.07 -6.12 -21.68
CA LYS A 185 5.97 -5.88 -22.82
C LYS A 185 6.91 -4.68 -22.60
N LEU A 186 6.73 -3.96 -21.47
CA LEU A 186 7.53 -2.77 -21.19
C LEU A 186 8.95 -3.13 -20.77
N SER A 187 9.91 -2.37 -21.29
CA SER A 187 11.24 -2.31 -20.73
C SER A 187 11.25 -1.52 -19.42
N LEU A 188 12.30 -1.72 -18.61
CA LEU A 188 12.50 -0.97 -17.36
C LEU A 188 12.56 0.55 -17.59
N ASP A 189 13.21 0.99 -18.67
CA ASP A 189 13.35 2.40 -19.02
C ASP A 189 12.00 3.03 -19.43
N GLU A 190 11.20 2.33 -20.23
CA GLU A 190 9.84 2.76 -20.58
C GLU A 190 8.94 2.85 -19.34
N ALA A 191 8.98 1.84 -18.48
CA ALA A 191 8.22 1.85 -17.22
C ALA A 191 8.62 3.03 -16.33
N PHE A 192 9.92 3.34 -16.24
CA PHE A 192 10.42 4.50 -15.50
C PHE A 192 9.87 5.82 -16.06
N ARG A 193 9.92 6.01 -17.39
CA ARG A 193 9.38 7.21 -18.06
C ARG A 193 7.87 7.34 -17.90
N LEU A 194 7.12 6.23 -17.88
CA LEU A 194 5.66 6.22 -17.74
C LEU A 194 5.18 6.39 -16.30
N THR A 195 6.04 6.19 -15.30
CA THR A 195 5.64 6.22 -13.88
C THR A 195 4.94 7.53 -13.48
N LEU A 196 5.56 8.68 -13.72
CA LEU A 196 4.97 9.98 -13.36
C LEU A 196 3.75 10.36 -14.23
N PRO A 197 3.75 10.17 -15.56
CA PRO A 197 2.56 10.35 -16.38
C PRO A 197 1.35 9.54 -15.92
N ILE A 198 1.53 8.26 -15.57
CA ILE A 198 0.47 7.40 -15.03
C ILE A 198 -0.08 7.98 -13.72
N LEU A 199 0.79 8.32 -12.76
CA LEU A 199 0.38 8.93 -11.50
C LEU A 199 -0.34 10.27 -11.72
N GLY A 200 0.12 11.10 -12.66
CA GLY A 200 -0.52 12.36 -13.04
C GLY A 200 -1.94 12.16 -13.59
N MET A 201 -2.12 11.16 -14.47
CA MET A 201 -3.45 10.82 -15.01
C MET A 201 -4.39 10.28 -13.92
N VAL A 202 -3.90 9.39 -13.06
CA VAL A 202 -4.66 8.89 -11.90
C VAL A 202 -5.09 10.06 -11.02
N ALA A 203 -4.18 10.95 -10.67
CA ALA A 203 -4.47 12.12 -9.84
C ALA A 203 -5.50 13.04 -10.51
N ALA A 204 -5.36 13.33 -11.80
CA ALA A 204 -6.29 14.17 -12.54
C ALA A 204 -7.73 13.60 -12.54
N CYS A 205 -7.87 12.27 -12.74
CA CYS A 205 -9.16 11.60 -12.68
C CYS A 205 -9.79 11.64 -11.28
N LEU A 206 -8.98 11.46 -10.24
CA LEU A 206 -9.44 11.48 -8.85
C LEU A 206 -9.80 12.90 -8.39
N ALA A 207 -9.04 13.91 -8.79
CA ALA A 207 -9.25 15.31 -8.40
C ALA A 207 -10.63 15.84 -8.81
N GLN A 208 -11.11 15.49 -10.00
CA GLN A 208 -12.42 15.92 -10.48
C GLN A 208 -13.57 15.40 -9.62
N VAL A 209 -13.44 14.17 -9.12
CA VAL A 209 -14.47 13.54 -8.29
C VAL A 209 -14.37 14.05 -6.84
N ALA A 210 -13.16 14.18 -6.31
CA ALA A 210 -12.92 14.78 -5.00
C ALA A 210 -13.45 16.22 -4.93
N ALA A 211 -13.33 17.01 -6.01
CA ALA A 211 -13.88 18.37 -6.08
C ALA A 211 -15.41 18.41 -6.07
N ARG A 212 -16.08 17.43 -6.67
CA ARG A 212 -17.56 17.33 -6.69
C ARG A 212 -18.12 16.89 -5.34
N THR A 213 -17.47 15.95 -4.66
CA THR A 213 -17.83 15.54 -3.29
C THR A 213 -17.51 16.63 -2.27
N ALA A 214 -16.58 17.54 -2.58
CA ALA A 214 -16.19 18.66 -1.75
C ALA A 214 -17.10 19.92 -1.91
N ALA A 215 -18.08 19.92 -2.78
CA ALA A 215 -19.10 20.99 -2.89
C ALA A 215 -20.08 21.02 -1.71
N ALA A 216 -20.09 20.00 -0.82
CA ALA A 216 -20.66 20.10 0.51
C ALA A 216 -19.75 21.00 1.41
N PRO A 217 -20.31 21.80 2.34
CA PRO A 217 -19.54 22.78 3.13
C PRO A 217 -18.30 22.16 3.79
N ARG A 218 -17.13 22.69 3.44
CA ARG A 218 -15.78 22.12 3.75
C ARG A 218 -15.25 22.45 5.15
N SER A 219 -16.08 22.59 6.13
CA SER A 219 -15.73 22.87 7.53
C SER A 219 -15.93 21.69 8.48
N GLY A 220 -15.72 20.44 7.99
CA GLY A 220 -15.90 19.23 8.79
C GLY A 220 -14.59 18.68 9.39
N PRO A 221 -14.70 17.83 10.42
CA PRO A 221 -13.58 17.20 11.14
C PRO A 221 -12.60 16.44 10.23
N ALA A 222 -13.07 15.78 9.18
CA ALA A 222 -12.23 14.97 8.28
C ALA A 222 -11.11 15.77 7.59
N HIS A 223 -11.36 17.03 7.24
CA HIS A 223 -10.35 17.90 6.63
C HIS A 223 -9.23 18.27 7.62
N LEU A 224 -9.56 18.43 8.88
CA LEU A 224 -8.59 18.72 9.91
C LEU A 224 -7.62 17.56 10.14
N GLY A 225 -8.15 16.35 10.33
CA GLY A 225 -7.35 15.16 10.55
C GLY A 225 -6.31 14.93 9.46
N ARG A 226 -6.69 15.21 8.21
CA ARG A 226 -5.78 15.16 7.07
C ARG A 226 -4.67 16.20 7.13
N ARG A 227 -5.02 17.49 7.28
CA ARG A 227 -4.02 18.58 7.36
C ARG A 227 -2.97 18.24 8.42
N VAL A 228 -3.43 17.74 9.55
CA VAL A 228 -2.53 17.35 10.65
C VAL A 228 -1.65 16.17 10.27
N ARG A 229 -2.21 15.12 9.66
CA ARG A 229 -1.42 13.95 9.24
C ARG A 229 -0.39 14.32 8.17
N LEU A 230 -0.78 15.09 7.16
CA LEU A 230 0.15 15.55 6.12
C LEU A 230 1.28 16.39 6.73
N TYR A 231 0.94 17.32 7.63
CA TYR A 231 1.92 18.12 8.33
C TYR A 231 2.89 17.25 9.16
N ILE A 232 2.36 16.27 9.89
CA ILE A 232 3.17 15.32 10.65
C ILE A 232 4.13 14.56 9.73
N GLU A 233 3.65 14.02 8.60
CA GLU A 233 4.48 13.26 7.66
C GLU A 233 5.63 14.09 7.08
N GLN A 234 5.36 15.34 6.75
CA GLN A 234 6.38 16.27 6.20
C GLN A 234 7.41 16.70 7.25
N ASN A 235 7.07 16.61 8.54
CA ASN A 235 7.85 17.13 9.64
C ASN A 235 8.27 16.06 10.66
N LEU A 236 8.20 14.77 10.35
CA LEU A 236 8.46 13.68 11.31
C LEU A 236 9.83 13.72 11.99
N GLN A 237 10.81 14.40 11.36
CA GLN A 237 12.16 14.57 11.90
C GLN A 237 12.23 15.59 13.03
N ARG A 238 11.26 16.52 13.11
CA ARG A 238 11.21 17.55 14.14
C ARG A 238 10.85 16.93 15.50
N ASP A 239 11.61 17.21 16.51
CA ASP A 239 11.44 16.72 17.90
C ASP A 239 10.25 17.36 18.62
N ASP A 240 9.85 18.57 18.20
CA ASP A 240 8.78 19.38 18.78
C ASP A 240 7.35 19.06 18.28
N LEU A 241 7.11 17.96 17.59
CA LEU A 241 5.79 17.54 17.14
C LEU A 241 4.85 17.13 18.29
N THR A 242 4.56 18.07 19.16
CA THR A 242 3.62 17.90 20.26
C THR A 242 2.20 18.31 19.87
N PRO A 243 1.15 17.80 20.54
CA PRO A 243 -0.22 18.24 20.28
C PRO A 243 -0.40 19.76 20.42
N GLY A 244 0.37 20.41 21.31
CA GLY A 244 0.33 21.85 21.50
C GLY A 244 0.95 22.62 20.33
N ALA A 245 2.11 22.18 19.83
CA ALA A 245 2.78 22.78 18.68
C ALA A 245 1.92 22.62 17.42
N LEU A 246 1.41 21.40 17.17
CA LEU A 246 0.53 21.11 16.04
C LEU A 246 -0.76 21.94 16.07
N ALA A 247 -1.38 22.11 17.25
CA ALA A 247 -2.57 22.93 17.40
C ALA A 247 -2.29 24.40 17.04
N LYS A 248 -1.16 24.94 17.51
CA LYS A 248 -0.73 26.32 17.24
C LYS A 248 -0.43 26.52 15.74
N GLU A 249 0.39 25.65 15.16
CA GLU A 249 0.83 25.79 13.76
C GLU A 249 -0.30 25.61 12.74
N LEU A 250 -1.26 24.73 13.04
CA LEU A 250 -2.37 24.46 12.14
C LEU A 250 -3.63 25.29 12.42
N GLY A 251 -3.58 26.16 13.45
CA GLY A 251 -4.70 27.03 13.82
C GLY A 251 -5.94 26.27 14.30
N VAL A 252 -5.75 25.20 15.08
CA VAL A 252 -6.83 24.33 15.55
C VAL A 252 -6.81 24.15 17.06
N SER A 253 -7.96 23.81 17.66
CA SER A 253 -8.01 23.54 19.10
C SER A 253 -7.40 22.16 19.44
N ARG A 254 -6.82 22.02 20.63
CA ARG A 254 -6.35 20.72 21.14
C ARG A 254 -7.46 19.67 21.17
N SER A 255 -8.68 20.09 21.54
CA SER A 255 -9.85 19.18 21.59
C SER A 255 -10.20 18.63 20.22
N GLN A 256 -10.11 19.43 19.15
CA GLN A 256 -10.29 18.98 17.78
C GLN A 256 -9.22 17.96 17.40
N LEU A 257 -7.94 18.24 17.72
CA LEU A 257 -6.84 17.30 17.49
C LEU A 257 -7.04 15.97 18.20
N TYR A 258 -7.41 15.99 19.49
CA TYR A 258 -7.63 14.77 20.25
C TYR A 258 -8.76 13.92 19.66
N ARG A 259 -9.87 14.52 19.27
CA ARG A 259 -11.00 13.82 18.64
C ARG A 259 -10.60 13.17 17.31
N GLU A 260 -9.86 13.89 16.46
CA GLU A 260 -9.39 13.36 15.16
C GLU A 260 -8.42 12.19 15.30
N PHE A 261 -7.60 12.20 16.35
CA PHE A 261 -6.58 11.19 16.60
C PHE A 261 -6.98 10.12 17.63
N GLU A 262 -8.22 10.13 18.12
CA GLU A 262 -8.73 9.13 19.06
C GLU A 262 -8.57 7.71 18.51
N LYS A 263 -8.93 7.51 17.24
CA LYS A 263 -8.76 6.24 16.53
C LYS A 263 -7.32 5.76 16.41
N PHE A 264 -6.34 6.65 16.59
CA PHE A 264 -4.91 6.35 16.59
C PHE A 264 -4.29 6.34 17.98
N SER A 265 -5.11 6.28 19.03
CA SER A 265 -4.66 6.39 20.43
C SER A 265 -3.95 7.71 20.73
N GLY A 266 -4.32 8.77 20.03
CA GLY A 266 -3.83 10.13 20.18
C GLY A 266 -2.66 10.50 19.25
N VAL A 267 -2.45 11.81 19.11
CA VAL A 267 -1.44 12.40 18.22
C VAL A 267 -0.04 11.92 18.53
N ARG A 268 0.36 11.91 19.80
CA ARG A 268 1.71 11.48 20.22
C ARG A 268 1.98 10.04 19.82
N HIS A 269 1.00 9.16 20.02
CA HIS A 269 1.12 7.76 19.64
C HIS A 269 1.22 7.61 18.12
N TYR A 270 0.42 8.37 17.37
CA TYR A 270 0.49 8.39 15.91
C TYR A 270 1.89 8.80 15.42
N VAL A 271 2.41 9.95 15.86
CA VAL A 271 3.77 10.45 15.50
C VAL A 271 4.83 9.39 15.84
N GLN A 272 4.78 8.83 17.05
CA GLN A 272 5.71 7.80 17.49
C GLN A 272 5.68 6.55 16.61
N GLN A 273 4.49 6.06 16.27
CA GLN A 273 4.34 4.89 15.38
C GLN A 273 4.88 5.18 13.98
N ARG A 274 4.68 6.41 13.46
CA ARG A 274 5.23 6.79 12.14
C ARG A 274 6.75 6.85 12.16
N ARG A 275 7.35 7.43 13.19
CA ARG A 275 8.81 7.47 13.39
C ARG A 275 9.43 6.07 13.52
N LEU A 276 8.84 5.21 14.37
CA LEU A 276 9.31 3.84 14.55
C LEU A 276 9.33 3.05 13.25
N ARG A 277 8.32 3.24 12.39
CA ARG A 277 8.26 2.59 11.08
C ARG A 277 9.31 3.09 10.12
N ARG A 278 9.52 4.41 10.03
CA ARG A 278 10.60 4.96 9.21
C ARG A 278 11.97 4.42 9.67
N CYS A 279 12.19 4.33 10.99
CA CYS A 279 13.40 3.70 11.51
C CYS A 279 13.50 2.22 11.11
N LEU A 280 12.40 1.46 11.18
CA LEU A 280 12.41 0.05 10.78
C LEU A 280 12.87 -0.09 9.32
N PHE A 281 12.33 0.70 8.41
CA PHE A 281 12.74 0.67 7.00
C PHE A 281 14.19 1.14 6.80
N ALA A 282 14.59 2.21 7.49
CA ALA A 282 15.97 2.70 7.44
C ALA A 282 16.99 1.66 7.94
N LEU A 283 16.62 0.83 8.93
CA LEU A 283 17.46 -0.29 9.40
C LEU A 283 17.62 -1.41 8.36
N GLY A 284 16.60 -1.60 7.51
CA GLY A 284 16.63 -2.59 6.42
C GLY A 284 17.26 -2.10 5.13
N ASP A 285 17.50 -0.80 4.99
CA ASP A 285 18.11 -0.21 3.80
C ASP A 285 19.59 -0.57 3.71
N PRO A 286 20.07 -1.22 2.60
CA PRO A 286 21.48 -1.50 2.39
C PRO A 286 22.39 -0.26 2.44
N GLY A 287 21.89 0.90 1.99
CA GLY A 287 22.60 2.18 2.07
C GLY A 287 22.91 2.64 3.50
N ASN A 288 22.14 2.16 4.48
CA ASN A 288 22.32 2.42 5.89
C ASN A 288 23.05 1.31 6.66
N ALA A 289 23.61 0.31 5.96
CA ALA A 289 24.21 -0.86 6.59
C ALA A 289 25.35 -0.49 7.57
N ALA A 290 26.19 0.50 7.23
CA ALA A 290 27.28 0.98 8.07
C ALA A 290 26.86 2.00 9.15
N ARG A 291 25.65 2.56 9.09
CA ARG A 291 25.20 3.61 10.02
C ARG A 291 24.89 3.06 11.40
N ARG A 292 25.15 3.86 12.43
CA ARG A 292 24.79 3.52 13.82
C ARG A 292 23.26 3.59 14.02
N ILE A 293 22.75 2.77 14.91
CA ILE A 293 21.32 2.76 15.25
C ILE A 293 20.90 4.08 15.90
N SER A 294 21.76 4.65 16.74
CA SER A 294 21.58 5.98 17.34
C SER A 294 21.36 7.05 16.28
N ASP A 295 22.21 7.08 15.24
CA ASP A 295 22.13 8.08 14.19
C ASP A 295 20.82 7.99 13.42
N LEU A 296 20.41 6.75 13.08
CA LEU A 296 19.12 6.51 12.46
C LEU A 296 17.94 6.91 13.35
N ALA A 297 18.03 6.69 14.66
CA ALA A 297 17.00 7.11 15.59
C ALA A 297 16.88 8.65 15.66
N TYR A 298 18.01 9.35 15.74
CA TYR A 298 18.04 10.82 15.75
C TYR A 298 17.50 11.43 14.46
N ASP A 299 17.88 10.90 13.30
CA ASP A 299 17.37 11.34 11.99
C ASP A 299 15.86 11.22 11.87
N HIS A 300 15.26 10.32 12.65
CA HIS A 300 13.82 10.10 12.66
C HIS A 300 13.10 10.74 13.87
N GLY A 301 13.76 11.68 14.55
CA GLY A 301 13.16 12.50 15.58
C GLY A 301 13.05 11.85 16.97
N PHE A 302 13.90 10.84 17.27
CA PHE A 302 14.06 10.33 18.63
C PHE A 302 15.22 11.04 19.30
N ALA A 303 14.98 11.61 20.47
CA ALA A 303 16.01 12.34 21.24
C ALA A 303 16.90 11.42 22.09
N ASP A 304 16.51 10.17 22.32
CA ASP A 304 17.19 9.22 23.20
C ASP A 304 17.13 7.80 22.61
N GLU A 305 18.31 7.18 22.41
CA GLU A 305 18.46 5.84 21.86
C GLU A 305 17.86 4.76 22.78
N ALA A 306 17.99 4.90 24.09
CA ALA A 306 17.45 3.93 25.02
C ALA A 306 15.92 3.95 25.02
N HIS A 307 15.33 5.13 24.96
CA HIS A 307 13.89 5.31 24.81
C HIS A 307 13.41 4.75 23.47
N PHE A 308 14.08 5.07 22.36
CA PHE A 308 13.79 4.51 21.03
C PHE A 308 13.83 2.99 21.07
N SER A 309 14.88 2.38 21.62
CA SER A 309 15.04 0.93 21.65
C SER A 309 13.93 0.21 22.42
N ARG A 310 13.49 0.80 23.55
CA ARG A 310 12.34 0.27 24.33
C ARG A 310 11.04 0.33 23.53
N LEU A 311 10.78 1.47 22.90
CA LEU A 311 9.58 1.67 22.07
C LEU A 311 9.57 0.78 20.83
N PHE A 312 10.72 0.67 20.17
CA PHE A 312 10.90 -0.19 19.01
C PHE A 312 10.65 -1.67 19.38
N ARG A 313 11.24 -2.15 20.48
CA ARG A 313 11.00 -3.51 20.96
C ARG A 313 9.53 -3.74 21.34
N LYS A 314 8.88 -2.76 21.96
CA LYS A 314 7.44 -2.83 22.27
C LYS A 314 6.58 -2.90 20.99
N ALA A 315 6.95 -2.15 19.96
CA ALA A 315 6.20 -2.08 18.71
C ALA A 315 6.41 -3.31 17.81
N PHE A 316 7.64 -3.83 17.75
CA PHE A 316 8.04 -4.85 16.77
C PHE A 316 8.50 -6.18 17.38
N GLY A 317 8.54 -6.31 18.67
CA GLY A 317 8.95 -7.54 19.37
C GLY A 317 10.46 -7.78 19.43
N LEU A 318 11.26 -7.07 18.63
CA LEU A 318 12.72 -7.21 18.53
C LEU A 318 13.42 -5.88 18.88
N SER A 319 14.68 -5.98 19.35
CA SER A 319 15.51 -4.77 19.47
C SER A 319 15.90 -4.23 18.08
N PRO A 320 16.19 -2.92 17.94
CA PRO A 320 16.63 -2.34 16.66
C PRO A 320 17.85 -3.05 16.07
N ARG A 321 18.80 -3.47 16.94
CA ARG A 321 19.99 -4.22 16.53
C ARG A 321 19.64 -5.61 15.99
N ALA A 322 18.76 -6.33 16.67
CA ALA A 322 18.30 -7.64 16.19
C ALA A 322 17.53 -7.52 14.88
N ALA A 323 16.67 -6.51 14.75
CA ALA A 323 15.95 -6.22 13.50
C ALA A 323 16.92 -5.90 12.35
N LYS A 324 17.91 -5.02 12.56
CA LYS A 324 18.93 -4.68 11.56
C LYS A 324 19.70 -5.92 11.09
N THR A 325 20.19 -6.73 12.03
CA THR A 325 20.94 -7.97 11.72
C THR A 325 20.08 -8.98 10.95
N ALA A 326 18.83 -9.16 11.38
CA ALA A 326 17.90 -10.08 10.73
C ALA A 326 17.56 -9.62 9.31
N MET A 327 17.32 -8.30 9.09
CA MET A 327 17.06 -7.72 7.77
C MET A 327 18.26 -7.87 6.82
N GLN A 328 19.47 -7.66 7.32
CA GLN A 328 20.72 -7.83 6.54
C GLN A 328 20.96 -9.29 6.13
N ARG A 329 20.51 -10.24 6.93
CA ARG A 329 20.62 -11.69 6.64
C ARG A 329 19.43 -12.23 5.85
N GLY A 330 18.39 -11.43 5.63
CA GLY A 330 17.12 -11.88 5.06
C GLY A 330 16.33 -12.79 6.01
N ASP A 331 16.71 -12.82 7.30
CA ASP A 331 16.10 -13.66 8.34
C ASP A 331 15.48 -12.75 9.41
N LEU A 332 14.16 -12.81 9.58
CA LEU A 332 13.41 -11.98 10.52
C LEU A 332 12.47 -12.85 11.38
N PRO A 333 13.02 -13.58 12.38
CA PRO A 333 12.20 -14.30 13.34
C PRO A 333 11.28 -13.31 14.10
N GLY A 334 9.98 -13.57 14.11
CA GLY A 334 8.98 -12.69 14.71
C GLY A 334 8.37 -11.64 13.76
N PHE A 335 8.94 -11.47 12.57
CA PHE A 335 8.34 -10.73 11.46
C PHE A 335 7.99 -11.66 10.29
N SER A 336 7.91 -12.95 10.51
CA SER A 336 7.56 -13.94 9.49
C SER A 336 6.22 -13.67 8.81
N HIS A 337 5.33 -12.94 9.49
CA HIS A 337 4.11 -12.36 8.94
C HIS A 337 4.32 -10.99 8.26
N LEU A 338 5.52 -10.38 8.37
CA LEU A 338 5.86 -9.06 7.81
C LEU A 338 6.99 -9.14 6.78
N VAL A 339 7.74 -10.25 6.70
CA VAL A 339 8.88 -10.42 5.77
C VAL A 339 8.88 -11.85 5.22
N PRO A 340 8.93 -12.05 3.90
CA PRO A 340 9.17 -13.37 3.31
C PRO A 340 10.52 -13.94 3.80
N HIS A 341 10.58 -15.24 4.02
CA HIS A 341 11.82 -15.93 4.42
C HIS A 341 12.91 -15.82 3.34
N ALA A 342 14.16 -15.85 3.74
CA ALA A 342 15.30 -15.92 2.84
C ALA A 342 15.19 -17.22 1.99
N GLY A 343 15.00 -17.05 0.69
CA GLY A 343 14.69 -18.13 -0.25
C GLY A 343 13.33 -17.98 -0.92
N ASP A 344 12.42 -17.20 -0.35
CA ASP A 344 11.17 -16.86 -1.02
C ASP A 344 11.40 -15.77 -2.09
N VAL A 345 10.83 -16.01 -3.27
CA VAL A 345 10.73 -15.05 -4.37
C VAL A 345 10.21 -13.70 -3.83
N PRO A 346 10.64 -12.56 -4.39
CA PRO A 346 10.13 -11.26 -3.99
C PRO A 346 8.60 -11.23 -4.06
N GLY A 347 7.96 -11.40 -2.92
CA GLY A 347 6.51 -11.42 -2.81
C GLY A 347 5.91 -10.02 -2.73
N LEU A 348 4.59 -9.91 -2.90
CA LEU A 348 3.83 -8.66 -2.79
C LEU A 348 4.20 -7.87 -1.52
N ALA A 349 4.36 -8.55 -0.40
CA ALA A 349 4.70 -7.93 0.87
C ALA A 349 6.05 -7.19 0.87
N LYS A 350 7.07 -7.73 0.18
CA LYS A 350 8.38 -7.08 0.04
C LYS A 350 8.25 -5.80 -0.77
N TRP A 351 7.62 -5.87 -1.94
CA TRP A 351 7.48 -4.73 -2.83
C TRP A 351 6.60 -3.61 -2.28
N VAL A 352 5.52 -3.96 -1.57
CA VAL A 352 4.69 -2.97 -0.87
C VAL A 352 5.51 -2.18 0.17
N ARG A 353 6.49 -2.84 0.81
CA ARG A 353 7.38 -2.17 1.78
C ARG A 353 8.42 -1.30 1.10
N GLU A 354 8.99 -1.73 -0.01
CA GLU A 354 9.95 -0.95 -0.80
C GLU A 354 9.34 0.38 -1.26
N LEU A 355 8.07 0.38 -1.66
CA LEU A 355 7.34 1.59 -2.01
C LEU A 355 7.20 2.61 -0.87
N ILE A 356 7.32 2.19 0.38
CA ILE A 356 7.24 3.10 1.54
C ILE A 356 8.58 3.83 1.74
N SER A 357 9.66 3.26 1.23
CA SER A 357 11.03 3.76 1.42
C SER A 357 11.48 4.72 0.31
N SER A 358 10.80 4.73 -0.81
CA SER A 358 11.02 5.62 -1.96
C SER A 358 10.10 6.85 -1.91
#